data_d006711266d08546f0cb590bb89fabb5
#
_entry.id   d006711266d08546f0cb590bb89fabb5
#
_cell.length_a   1.000
_cell.length_b   1.000
_cell.length_c   1.000
_cell.angle_alpha   90.00
_cell.angle_beta   90.00
_cell.angle_gamma   90.00
#
_symmetry.space_group_name_H-M   'P 1'
#
loop_
_entity.id
_entity.type
_entity.pdbx_description
1 polymer ?
#
loop_
_entity_poly.entity_id
_entity_poly.type
_entity_poly.pdbx_seq_one_letter_code
_entity_poly.pdbx_strand_id
1 'polypeptide(L)'
;DMTLVEGDMDKVVAYINEQTKKAEAEGKKVGIICTEESRDLYPDGNLEVIGSREHEETVAHNLFAVLRDFDARKVDCIFSESFSKDQLGQAIMNRLCKAAGYHIINV
;
A
#
# COMPACT_ATOMS: atom_id res chain seq x y z
N ASP A 1 -0.10 11.64 2.92
CA ASP A 1 0.67 10.97 3.97
C ASP A 1 0.61 9.47 3.77
N MET A 2 1.76 8.86 3.56
CA MET A 2 1.84 7.45 3.17
C MET A 2 2.81 6.68 4.05
N THR A 3 2.44 5.46 4.41
CA THR A 3 3.26 4.56 5.21
C THR A 3 3.43 3.24 4.48
N LEU A 4 4.67 2.79 4.32
CA LEU A 4 4.98 1.46 3.82
C LEU A 4 5.09 0.49 4.98
N VAL A 5 4.51 -0.68 4.83
CA VAL A 5 4.54 -1.70 5.89
C VAL A 5 5.29 -2.92 5.35
N GLU A 6 6.39 -3.28 6.02
CA GLU A 6 7.22 -4.41 5.65
C GLU A 6 7.15 -5.52 6.70
N GLY A 7 7.23 -6.76 6.25
CA GLY A 7 7.23 -7.92 7.12
C GLY A 7 6.51 -9.09 6.47
N ASP A 8 6.18 -10.09 7.30
CA ASP A 8 5.39 -11.22 6.82
C ASP A 8 3.99 -10.75 6.46
N MET A 9 3.41 -11.29 5.40
CA MET A 9 2.14 -10.80 4.88
C MET A 9 0.99 -10.82 5.89
N ASP A 10 0.92 -11.85 6.71
CA ASP A 10 -0.12 -11.93 7.74
C ASP A 10 0.01 -10.78 8.75
N LYS A 11 1.23 -10.43 9.11
CA LYS A 11 1.50 -9.31 10.03
C LYS A 11 1.26 -7.95 9.36
N VAL A 12 1.63 -7.84 8.09
CA VAL A 12 1.40 -6.62 7.31
C VAL A 12 -0.09 -6.34 7.20
N VAL A 13 -0.87 -7.35 6.83
CA VAL A 13 -2.33 -7.21 6.69
C VAL A 13 -2.96 -6.84 8.03
N ALA A 14 -2.55 -7.52 9.11
CA ALA A 14 -3.09 -7.24 10.44
C ALA A 14 -2.79 -5.81 10.86
N TYR A 15 -1.58 -5.35 10.64
CA TYR A 15 -1.16 -3.99 11.00
C TYR A 15 -1.97 -2.95 10.21
N ILE A 16 -2.07 -3.13 8.89
CA ILE A 16 -2.80 -2.19 8.04
C ILE A 16 -4.27 -2.13 8.44
N ASN A 17 -4.89 -3.28 8.69
CA ASN A 17 -6.29 -3.31 9.11
C ASN A 17 -6.50 -2.60 10.45
N GLU A 18 -5.59 -2.82 11.41
CA GLU A 18 -5.67 -2.17 12.71
C GLU A 18 -5.53 -0.65 12.59
N GLN A 19 -4.53 -0.19 11.84
CA GLN A 19 -4.30 1.24 11.67
C GLN A 19 -5.41 1.91 10.88
N THR A 20 -5.98 1.20 9.92
CA THR A 20 -7.12 1.71 9.15
C THR A 20 -8.32 1.96 10.06
N LYS A 21 -8.62 1.00 10.95
CA LYS A 21 -9.73 1.16 11.90
C LYS A 21 -9.50 2.37 12.81
N LYS A 22 -8.28 2.54 13.30
CA LYS A 22 -7.95 3.68 14.16
C LYS A 22 -8.11 5.01 13.44
N ALA A 23 -7.61 5.08 12.20
CA ALA A 23 -7.69 6.30 11.42
C ALA A 23 -9.14 6.64 11.07
N GLU A 24 -9.93 5.66 10.70
CA GLU A 24 -11.33 5.86 10.37
C GLU A 24 -12.14 6.30 11.59
N ALA A 25 -11.80 5.79 12.76
CA ALA A 25 -12.43 6.21 14.02
C ALA A 25 -12.15 7.68 14.31
N GLU A 26 -11.05 8.21 13.79
CA GLU A 26 -10.69 9.64 13.90
C GLU A 26 -11.29 10.49 12.79
N GLY A 27 -12.09 9.89 11.93
CA GLY A 27 -12.72 10.60 10.81
C GLY A 27 -11.85 10.77 9.59
N LYS A 28 -10.74 10.04 9.52
CA LYS A 28 -9.83 10.11 8.38
C LYS A 28 -10.24 9.18 7.25
N LYS A 29 -9.97 9.61 6.03
CA LYS A 29 -10.21 8.80 4.85
C LYS A 29 -8.92 8.07 4.52
N VAL A 30 -8.97 6.73 4.51
CA VAL A 30 -7.78 5.88 4.36
C VAL A 30 -7.78 5.21 2.99
N GLY A 31 -6.61 5.23 2.33
CA GLY A 31 -6.37 4.47 1.12
C GLY A 31 -5.42 3.32 1.41
N ILE A 32 -5.64 2.18 0.77
CA ILE A 32 -4.80 1.00 0.94
C ILE A 32 -4.32 0.51 -0.42
N ILE A 33 -3.00 0.38 -0.57
CA ILE A 33 -2.40 -0.22 -1.76
C ILE A 33 -2.16 -1.68 -1.47
N CYS A 34 -2.86 -2.55 -2.18
CA CYS A 34 -2.77 -3.99 -2.00
C CYS A 34 -2.52 -4.68 -3.35
N THR A 35 -2.44 -6.00 -3.34
CA THR A 35 -2.23 -6.80 -4.54
C THR A 35 -3.45 -7.68 -4.78
N GLU A 36 -3.51 -8.30 -5.95
CA GLU A 36 -4.60 -9.23 -6.28
C GLU A 36 -4.64 -10.38 -5.27
N GLU A 37 -3.48 -10.81 -4.78
CA GLU A 37 -3.36 -11.92 -3.84
C GLU A 37 -3.87 -11.57 -2.44
N SER A 38 -3.81 -10.29 -2.05
CA SER A 38 -4.17 -9.88 -0.69
C SER A 38 -5.48 -9.10 -0.61
N ARG A 39 -6.06 -8.76 -1.73
CA ARG A 39 -7.25 -7.91 -1.80
C ARG A 39 -8.37 -8.32 -0.84
N ASP A 40 -8.67 -9.61 -0.78
CA ASP A 40 -9.79 -10.11 0.03
C ASP A 40 -9.50 -10.11 1.52
N LEU A 41 -8.26 -9.82 1.91
CA LEU A 41 -7.86 -9.76 3.31
C LEU A 41 -8.16 -8.41 3.94
N TYR A 42 -8.56 -7.43 3.14
CA TYR A 42 -8.95 -6.10 3.63
C TYR A 42 -10.47 -5.96 3.49
N PRO A 43 -11.17 -5.76 4.60
CA PRO A 43 -12.64 -5.79 4.57
C PRO A 43 -13.29 -4.63 3.83
N ASP A 44 -12.76 -3.44 3.99
CA ASP A 44 -13.39 -2.26 3.42
C ASP A 44 -12.40 -1.14 3.20
N GLY A 45 -12.87 -0.09 2.54
CA GLY A 45 -12.11 1.13 2.38
C GLY A 45 -11.76 1.42 0.94
N ASN A 46 -10.91 2.39 0.75
CA ASN A 46 -10.45 2.78 -0.58
C ASN A 46 -9.28 1.90 -0.98
N LEU A 47 -9.60 0.71 -1.49
CA LEU A 47 -8.58 -0.23 -1.95
C LEU A 47 -8.15 0.08 -3.37
N GLU A 48 -6.84 0.05 -3.60
CA GLU A 48 -6.29 0.08 -4.96
C GLU A 48 -5.47 -1.18 -5.14
N VAL A 49 -5.93 -2.04 -6.05
CA VAL A 49 -5.19 -3.25 -6.41
C VAL A 49 -4.15 -2.85 -7.43
N ILE A 50 -2.90 -2.76 -6.98
CA ILE A 50 -1.83 -2.24 -7.81
C ILE A 50 -1.34 -3.25 -8.85
N GLY A 51 -1.54 -4.53 -8.58
CA GLY A 51 -1.12 -5.58 -9.50
C GLY A 51 -0.96 -6.90 -8.78
N SER A 52 -0.21 -7.81 -9.39
CA SER A 52 0.04 -9.15 -8.87
C SER A 52 1.49 -9.31 -8.43
N ARG A 53 1.70 -9.95 -7.27
CA ARG A 53 3.05 -10.25 -6.78
C ARG A 53 3.76 -11.27 -7.68
N GLU A 54 2.99 -12.09 -8.38
CA GLU A 54 3.55 -13.05 -9.33
C GLU A 54 3.96 -12.37 -10.63
N HIS A 55 3.48 -11.16 -10.86
CA HIS A 55 3.75 -10.40 -12.08
C HIS A 55 4.05 -8.95 -11.69
N GLU A 56 5.26 -8.73 -11.16
CA GLU A 56 5.66 -7.42 -10.64
C GLU A 56 5.64 -6.31 -11.70
N GLU A 57 5.72 -6.67 -12.97
CA GLU A 57 5.58 -5.69 -14.05
C GLU A 57 4.22 -5.01 -14.03
N THR A 58 3.18 -5.68 -13.52
CA THR A 58 1.87 -5.05 -13.40
C THR A 58 1.89 -3.98 -12.31
N VAL A 59 2.60 -4.26 -11.22
CA VAL A 59 2.76 -3.30 -10.11
C VAL A 59 3.50 -2.06 -10.60
N ALA A 60 4.62 -2.25 -11.28
CA ALA A 60 5.41 -1.14 -11.81
C ALA A 60 4.60 -0.31 -12.79
N HIS A 61 3.81 -0.96 -13.64
CA HIS A 61 2.99 -0.28 -14.64
C HIS A 61 1.91 0.60 -14.00
N ASN A 62 1.30 0.13 -12.93
CA ASN A 62 0.15 0.81 -12.31
C ASN A 62 0.52 1.81 -11.23
N LEU A 63 1.77 1.82 -10.80
CA LEU A 63 2.19 2.57 -9.63
C LEU A 63 1.80 4.06 -9.66
N PHE A 64 2.13 4.74 -10.75
CA PHE A 64 1.83 6.17 -10.85
C PHE A 64 0.33 6.45 -10.91
N ALA A 65 -0.42 5.59 -11.60
CA ALA A 65 -1.86 5.74 -11.70
C ALA A 65 -2.53 5.61 -10.35
N VAL A 66 -2.10 4.63 -9.54
CA VAL A 66 -2.63 4.41 -8.19
C VAL A 66 -2.37 5.62 -7.31
N LEU A 67 -1.14 6.15 -7.33
CA LEU A 67 -0.80 7.31 -6.52
C LEU A 67 -1.62 8.54 -6.92
N ARG A 68 -1.83 8.75 -8.22
CA ARG A 68 -2.66 9.86 -8.70
C ARG A 68 -4.12 9.69 -8.31
N ASP A 69 -4.63 8.44 -8.33
CA ASP A 69 -6.01 8.18 -7.94
C ASP A 69 -6.25 8.57 -6.49
N PHE A 70 -5.31 8.25 -5.60
CA PHE A 70 -5.45 8.62 -4.20
C PHE A 70 -5.38 10.13 -4.01
N ASP A 71 -4.54 10.83 -4.78
CA ASP A 71 -4.50 12.29 -4.74
C ASP A 71 -5.85 12.87 -5.17
N ALA A 72 -6.44 12.31 -6.23
CA ALA A 72 -7.74 12.76 -6.73
C ALA A 72 -8.86 12.50 -5.73
N ARG A 73 -8.79 11.39 -5.01
CA ARG A 73 -9.78 11.04 -3.99
C ARG A 73 -9.58 11.79 -2.69
N LYS A 74 -8.47 12.50 -2.54
CA LYS A 74 -8.12 13.29 -1.35
C LYS A 74 -8.16 12.45 -0.07
N VAL A 75 -7.54 11.27 -0.12
CA VAL A 75 -7.42 10.46 1.09
C VAL A 75 -6.45 11.13 2.07
N ASP A 76 -6.73 10.95 3.35
CA ASP A 76 -5.92 11.57 4.40
C ASP A 76 -4.64 10.81 4.68
N CYS A 77 -4.68 9.50 4.56
CA CYS A 77 -3.49 8.67 4.73
C CYS A 77 -3.58 7.43 3.85
N ILE A 78 -2.41 6.89 3.50
CA ILE A 78 -2.28 5.72 2.64
C ILE A 78 -1.39 4.71 3.34
N PHE A 79 -1.84 3.45 3.38
CA PHE A 79 -1.02 2.33 3.83
C PHE A 79 -0.73 1.45 2.64
N SER A 80 0.51 1.06 2.47
CA SER A 80 0.92 0.24 1.34
C SER A 80 1.67 -1.00 1.80
N GLU A 81 1.37 -2.12 1.16
CA GLU A 81 2.20 -3.31 1.27
C GLU A 81 3.54 -3.02 0.61
N SER A 82 4.56 -3.78 1.00
CA SER A 82 5.87 -3.68 0.40
C SER A 82 6.08 -4.83 -0.58
N PHE A 83 7.15 -4.71 -1.37
CA PHE A 83 7.47 -5.68 -2.42
C PHE A 83 8.91 -6.15 -2.26
N SER A 84 9.29 -7.20 -2.98
CA SER A 84 10.65 -7.72 -2.91
C SER A 84 11.65 -6.64 -3.34
N LYS A 85 12.88 -6.75 -2.84
CA LYS A 85 13.93 -5.78 -3.17
C LYS A 85 14.84 -6.28 -4.30
N ASP A 86 14.37 -7.27 -5.05
CA ASP A 86 15.12 -7.86 -6.16
C ASP A 86 14.64 -7.29 -7.49
N GLN A 87 15.57 -7.01 -8.39
CA GLN A 87 15.26 -6.62 -9.75
C GLN A 87 14.16 -5.54 -9.84
N LEU A 88 13.04 -5.87 -10.47
CA LEU A 88 11.93 -4.93 -10.64
C LEU A 88 11.33 -4.48 -9.32
N GLY A 89 11.31 -5.37 -8.33
CA GLY A 89 10.84 -5.04 -7.00
C GLY A 89 11.67 -3.94 -6.35
N GLN A 90 12.97 -3.92 -6.63
CA GLN A 90 13.85 -2.86 -6.14
C GLN A 90 13.40 -1.49 -6.66
N ALA A 91 13.11 -1.39 -7.95
CA ALA A 91 12.64 -0.14 -8.54
C ALA A 91 11.30 0.29 -7.96
N ILE A 92 10.39 -0.66 -7.78
CA ILE A 92 9.08 -0.40 -7.18
C ILE A 92 9.25 0.13 -5.76
N MET A 93 10.09 -0.52 -4.96
CA MET A 93 10.32 -0.11 -3.58
C MET A 93 10.98 1.27 -3.49
N ASN A 94 11.94 1.55 -4.36
CA ASN A 94 12.57 2.88 -4.39
C ASN A 94 11.52 3.96 -4.61
N ARG A 95 10.59 3.72 -5.50
CA ARG A 95 9.56 4.68 -5.85
C ARG A 95 8.55 4.85 -4.71
N LEU A 96 8.12 3.74 -4.11
CA LEU A 96 7.19 3.76 -3.00
C LEU A 96 7.80 4.42 -1.77
N CYS A 97 9.06 4.09 -1.46
CA CYS A 97 9.76 4.71 -0.34
C CYS A 97 9.82 6.23 -0.49
N LYS A 98 10.09 6.69 -1.69
CA LYS A 98 10.18 8.12 -1.96
C LYS A 98 8.81 8.79 -1.78
N ALA A 99 7.75 8.16 -2.29
CA ALA A 99 6.38 8.67 -2.15
C ALA A 99 5.97 8.71 -0.68
N ALA A 100 6.44 7.76 0.12
CA ALA A 100 6.12 7.69 1.55
C ALA A 100 7.02 8.59 2.41
N GLY A 101 7.95 9.34 1.79
CA GLY A 101 8.91 10.14 2.55
C GLY A 101 9.78 9.28 3.45
N TYR A 102 10.04 8.06 3.03
CA TYR A 102 10.83 7.05 3.76
C TYR A 102 10.21 6.62 5.10
N HIS A 103 8.89 6.80 5.24
CA HIS A 103 8.17 6.34 6.43
C HIS A 103 7.83 4.85 6.26
N ILE A 104 8.65 4.00 6.85
CA ILE A 104 8.55 2.54 6.73
C ILE A 104 8.37 1.93 8.11
N ILE A 105 7.37 1.07 8.24
CA ILE A 105 7.10 0.33 9.49
C ILE A 105 7.41 -1.14 9.23
N ASN A 106 8.18 -1.74 10.11
CA ASN A 106 8.51 -3.16 10.07
C ASN A 106 7.70 -3.91 11.12
N VAL A 107 7.02 -4.97 10.69
CA VAL A 107 6.15 -5.75 11.59
C VAL A 107 6.55 -7.19 11.70
#